data_52acf0beabf514b05ced785cd45ac179
#
_entry.id   52acf0beabf514b05ced785cd45ac179
#
_cell.length_a   1.000
_cell.length_b   1.000
_cell.length_c   1.000
_cell.angle_alpha   90.00
_cell.angle_beta   90.00
_cell.angle_gamma   90.00
#
_symmetry.space_group_name_H-M   'P 1'
#
loop_
_entity.id
_entity.type
_entity.pdbx_description
1 polymer ?
#
loop_
_entity_poly.entity_id
_entity_poly.type
_entity_poly.pdbx_seq_one_letter_code
_entity_poly.pdbx_strand_id
1 'polypeptide(L)'
;MLPFLFLCTGCGQSSSEISFTDTYDIYETSKKYEIISAEDTSLQNTTDFFGKDLCVSDGIDLGTDSTDSQVAGAAGVFNLNTKEVTYAQNIYGKMYPASTTKILTAYVALKYGNLDDVYQVSANAADQAEDSSVCHLKEGDYLSLHQLLYGLIMQSGNDAAIAIAEGISGDVETFAELMNQEAKALGAVDSHFINPNGLHDENHYTTVYDLYLIFQAAVQNETFTELIQTKEYTVDYLDSAGMSVQQVWMSTNKYLMGTEKAPGGVTVIGGKTGTTNDAGYCLVLYSTNQEGDPIISIIMKADCRNNLYYYMNQLLYGFANVTEN
;
A
#
# COMPACT_ATOMS: atom_id res chain seq x y z
N MET A 1 32.64 15.34 80.71
CA MET A 1 32.39 15.73 79.28
C MET A 1 31.86 14.48 78.56
N LEU A 2 30.52 14.42 78.43
CA LEU A 2 29.84 13.30 77.75
C LEU A 2 29.65 13.65 76.27
N PRO A 3 29.88 12.77 75.30
CA PRO A 3 29.44 12.98 73.94
C PRO A 3 28.02 12.41 73.74
N PHE A 4 27.19 13.24 73.12
CA PHE A 4 25.84 12.93 72.67
C PHE A 4 25.87 11.89 71.52
N LEU A 5 25.10 10.83 71.68
CA LEU A 5 24.85 9.82 70.61
C LEU A 5 23.60 10.24 69.88
N PHE A 6 23.70 10.61 68.57
CA PHE A 6 22.56 10.78 67.66
C PHE A 6 22.21 9.42 67.01
N LEU A 7 21.04 8.90 67.37
CA LEU A 7 20.42 7.78 66.61
C LEU A 7 19.65 8.34 65.40
N CYS A 8 20.17 8.09 64.20
CA CYS A 8 19.41 8.24 62.96
C CYS A 8 18.66 6.94 62.70
N THR A 9 17.35 6.95 62.82
CA THR A 9 16.46 5.92 62.29
C THR A 9 16.29 6.14 60.79
N GLY A 10 16.98 5.35 59.97
CA GLY A 10 16.78 5.30 58.54
C GLY A 10 15.57 4.43 58.20
N CYS A 11 14.56 5.02 57.56
CA CYS A 11 13.51 4.28 56.84
C CYS A 11 14.13 3.51 55.70
N GLY A 12 14.13 2.19 55.76
CA GLY A 12 14.47 1.33 54.66
C GLY A 12 13.35 1.34 53.63
N GLN A 13 13.58 1.94 52.48
CA GLN A 13 12.83 1.61 51.29
C GLN A 13 13.42 0.32 50.72
N SER A 14 12.61 -0.72 50.70
CA SER A 14 12.91 -1.95 49.98
C SER A 14 12.77 -1.62 48.48
N SER A 15 13.90 -1.51 47.78
CA SER A 15 13.91 -1.59 46.32
C SER A 15 13.54 -3.00 45.93
N SER A 16 12.34 -3.21 45.42
CA SER A 16 12.02 -4.45 44.72
C SER A 16 12.81 -4.46 43.40
N GLU A 17 13.88 -5.25 43.38
CA GLU A 17 14.52 -5.63 42.14
C GLU A 17 13.50 -6.40 41.30
N ILE A 18 13.09 -5.79 40.15
CA ILE A 18 12.32 -6.50 39.14
C ILE A 18 13.29 -7.44 38.43
N SER A 19 13.25 -8.71 38.78
CA SER A 19 14.01 -9.75 38.09
C SER A 19 13.30 -10.08 36.79
N PHE A 20 13.94 -9.78 35.63
CA PHE A 20 13.50 -10.17 34.31
C PHE A 20 13.83 -11.63 33.95
N THR A 21 13.79 -12.54 34.91
CA THR A 21 14.05 -13.98 34.70
C THR A 21 12.81 -14.82 34.55
N ASP A 22 11.61 -14.25 34.52
CA ASP A 22 10.41 -14.98 34.14
C ASP A 22 10.40 -15.21 32.64
N THR A 23 10.85 -16.41 32.25
CA THR A 23 10.61 -16.93 30.91
C THR A 23 9.11 -16.91 30.66
N TYR A 24 8.66 -16.10 29.71
CA TYR A 24 7.28 -16.04 29.26
C TYR A 24 6.92 -17.42 28.70
N ASP A 25 6.22 -18.23 29.51
CA ASP A 25 5.72 -19.52 29.05
C ASP A 25 4.44 -19.30 28.25
N ILE A 26 4.60 -19.25 26.93
CA ILE A 26 3.50 -19.07 25.96
C ILE A 26 2.45 -20.19 26.12
N TYR A 27 2.84 -21.36 26.65
CA TYR A 27 1.94 -22.48 26.86
C TYR A 27 1.07 -22.33 28.13
N GLU A 28 1.51 -21.62 29.16
CA GLU A 28 0.67 -21.34 30.31
C GLU A 28 -0.36 -20.25 30.07
N THR A 29 -0.08 -19.29 29.16
CA THR A 29 -1.06 -18.28 28.77
C THR A 29 -2.19 -18.90 27.94
N SER A 30 -1.90 -19.87 27.07
CA SER A 30 -2.93 -20.55 26.27
C SER A 30 -3.87 -21.39 27.16
N LYS A 31 -3.38 -22.02 28.24
CA LYS A 31 -4.21 -22.74 29.21
C LYS A 31 -5.15 -21.84 30.01
N LYS A 32 -4.81 -20.57 30.21
CA LYS A 32 -5.66 -19.62 30.94
C LYS A 32 -6.89 -19.17 30.12
N TYR A 33 -6.87 -19.33 28.80
CA TYR A 33 -7.98 -19.01 27.94
C TYR A 33 -8.89 -20.20 27.60
N GLU A 34 -8.50 -21.44 27.93
CA GLU A 34 -9.34 -22.64 27.77
C GLU A 34 -10.44 -22.81 28.83
N ILE A 35 -10.48 -21.98 29.89
CA ILE A 35 -11.44 -22.12 30.99
C ILE A 35 -12.60 -21.12 30.92
N ILE A 36 -12.86 -20.53 29.80
CA ILE A 36 -14.16 -19.88 29.58
C ILE A 36 -15.06 -20.96 28.98
N SER A 37 -15.72 -21.70 29.89
CA SER A 37 -16.70 -22.71 29.51
C SER A 37 -17.77 -22.10 28.63
N ALA A 38 -18.22 -22.87 27.64
CA ALA A 38 -19.23 -22.50 26.63
C ALA A 38 -20.63 -22.17 27.19
N GLU A 39 -20.78 -21.82 28.45
CA GLU A 39 -22.05 -21.55 29.13
C GLU A 39 -22.28 -20.06 29.50
N ASP A 40 -21.28 -19.17 29.30
CA ASP A 40 -21.48 -17.75 29.56
C ASP A 40 -21.82 -16.99 28.25
N THR A 41 -23.07 -17.08 27.82
CA THR A 41 -23.61 -16.37 26.66
C THR A 41 -23.71 -14.83 26.84
N SER A 42 -23.18 -14.28 27.95
CA SER A 42 -23.19 -12.84 28.24
C SER A 42 -21.95 -12.09 27.70
N LEU A 43 -20.93 -12.79 27.18
CA LEU A 43 -19.72 -12.20 26.58
C LEU A 43 -19.80 -12.19 25.03
N GLN A 44 -20.92 -11.76 24.45
CA GLN A 44 -21.06 -11.53 23.00
C GLN A 44 -20.40 -10.23 22.50
N ASN A 45 -19.37 -9.76 23.17
CA ASN A 45 -18.45 -8.74 22.61
C ASN A 45 -17.06 -9.33 22.45
N THR A 46 -16.95 -10.42 21.68
CA THR A 46 -15.66 -10.76 21.08
C THR A 46 -15.41 -9.72 20.00
N THR A 47 -14.55 -8.75 20.27
CA THR A 47 -13.99 -7.92 19.20
C THR A 47 -13.35 -8.89 18.21
N ASP A 48 -13.84 -8.85 16.98
CA ASP A 48 -13.27 -9.65 15.89
C ASP A 48 -11.74 -9.48 15.87
N PHE A 49 -11.02 -10.58 15.63
CA PHE A 49 -9.58 -10.52 15.47
C PHE A 49 -9.25 -9.56 14.31
N PHE A 50 -8.36 -8.59 14.55
CA PHE A 50 -7.98 -7.56 13.57
C PHE A 50 -7.62 -8.14 12.20
N GLY A 51 -6.92 -9.27 12.17
CA GLY A 51 -6.46 -9.94 10.96
C GLY A 51 -7.44 -10.96 10.34
N LYS A 52 -8.68 -11.11 10.86
CA LYS A 52 -9.62 -12.14 10.38
C LYS A 52 -9.94 -12.04 8.89
N ASP A 53 -9.86 -10.82 8.34
CA ASP A 53 -10.16 -10.52 6.94
C ASP A 53 -8.92 -10.31 6.08
N LEU A 54 -7.72 -10.59 6.64
CA LEU A 54 -6.44 -10.43 5.98
C LEU A 54 -5.82 -11.77 5.61
N CYS A 55 -5.09 -11.80 4.49
CA CYS A 55 -4.16 -12.89 4.19
C CYS A 55 -2.95 -12.76 5.13
N VAL A 56 -2.66 -13.79 5.90
CA VAL A 56 -1.56 -13.78 6.88
C VAL A 56 -0.46 -14.75 6.42
N SER A 57 0.79 -14.33 6.52
CA SER A 57 1.97 -15.15 6.16
C SER A 57 2.97 -15.19 7.31
N ASP A 58 3.66 -16.32 7.45
CA ASP A 58 4.80 -16.49 8.36
C ASP A 58 6.12 -15.90 7.81
N GLY A 59 6.08 -15.37 6.58
CA GLY A 59 7.23 -14.76 5.90
C GLY A 59 8.19 -15.74 5.24
N ILE A 60 7.86 -17.03 5.22
CA ILE A 60 8.62 -18.03 4.47
C ILE A 60 8.26 -17.93 2.98
N ASP A 61 9.28 -17.99 2.14
CA ASP A 61 9.07 -18.01 0.68
C ASP A 61 8.26 -19.24 0.27
N LEU A 62 7.24 -19.01 -0.55
CA LEU A 62 6.28 -20.03 -1.01
C LEU A 62 6.18 -20.01 -2.53
N GLY A 63 6.37 -21.17 -3.18
CA GLY A 63 6.18 -21.34 -4.61
C GLY A 63 7.33 -20.84 -5.49
N THR A 64 8.41 -20.32 -4.91
CA THR A 64 9.54 -19.73 -5.64
C THR A 64 10.29 -20.71 -6.52
N ASP A 65 10.32 -22.00 -6.17
CA ASP A 65 10.98 -23.05 -6.94
C ASP A 65 10.28 -23.36 -8.29
N SER A 66 9.03 -22.94 -8.44
CA SER A 66 8.23 -23.18 -9.65
C SER A 66 8.13 -21.96 -10.56
N THR A 67 8.89 -20.89 -10.29
CA THR A 67 8.86 -19.63 -11.02
C THR A 67 10.27 -19.07 -11.28
N ASP A 68 10.38 -18.13 -12.20
CA ASP A 68 11.62 -17.38 -12.45
C ASP A 68 11.80 -16.24 -11.42
N SER A 69 11.71 -16.56 -10.12
CA SER A 69 11.70 -15.62 -9.00
C SER A 69 12.92 -14.67 -8.97
N GLN A 70 14.07 -15.09 -9.53
CA GLN A 70 15.31 -14.31 -9.59
C GLN A 70 15.22 -13.01 -10.40
N VAL A 71 14.17 -12.84 -11.23
CA VAL A 71 14.00 -11.62 -12.05
C VAL A 71 13.42 -10.43 -11.27
N ALA A 72 13.02 -10.65 -10.02
CA ALA A 72 12.46 -9.60 -9.15
C ALA A 72 13.01 -9.69 -7.73
N GLY A 73 12.93 -8.59 -6.99
CA GLY A 73 13.41 -8.52 -5.60
C GLY A 73 12.43 -9.06 -4.58
N ALA A 74 11.13 -8.94 -4.86
CA ALA A 74 10.06 -9.42 -4.00
C ALA A 74 8.75 -9.59 -4.79
N ALA A 75 7.90 -10.55 -4.40
CA ALA A 75 6.60 -10.76 -5.01
C ALA A 75 5.62 -11.47 -4.06
N GLY A 76 4.31 -11.29 -4.28
CA GLY A 76 3.27 -11.97 -3.52
C GLY A 76 1.97 -12.09 -4.30
N VAL A 77 1.21 -13.15 -4.02
CA VAL A 77 -0.15 -13.35 -4.51
C VAL A 77 -1.05 -13.65 -3.33
N PHE A 78 -2.16 -12.92 -3.25
CA PHE A 78 -3.09 -12.92 -2.12
C PHE A 78 -4.51 -13.16 -2.61
N ASN A 79 -5.14 -14.25 -2.19
CA ASN A 79 -6.54 -14.53 -2.47
C ASN A 79 -7.40 -13.91 -1.36
N LEU A 80 -8.18 -12.89 -1.70
CA LEU A 80 -8.99 -12.15 -0.72
C LEU A 80 -10.24 -12.91 -0.28
N ASN A 81 -10.66 -13.95 -0.99
CA ASN A 81 -11.80 -14.78 -0.61
C ASN A 81 -11.38 -15.87 0.40
N THR A 82 -10.35 -16.65 0.09
CA THR A 82 -9.83 -17.72 0.98
C THR A 82 -8.97 -17.16 2.12
N LYS A 83 -8.52 -15.91 2.04
CA LYS A 83 -7.57 -15.26 2.98
C LYS A 83 -6.19 -15.93 2.99
N GLU A 84 -5.79 -16.49 1.87
CA GLU A 84 -4.53 -17.19 1.73
C GLU A 84 -3.50 -16.39 0.97
N VAL A 85 -2.24 -16.51 1.40
CA VAL A 85 -1.07 -16.13 0.61
C VAL A 85 -0.70 -17.35 -0.22
N THR A 86 -1.00 -17.30 -1.52
CA THR A 86 -0.75 -18.43 -2.43
C THR A 86 0.66 -18.42 -3.02
N TYR A 87 1.32 -17.26 -3.03
CA TYR A 87 2.72 -17.08 -3.42
C TYR A 87 3.39 -16.05 -2.50
N ALA A 88 4.61 -16.34 -2.07
CA ALA A 88 5.43 -15.42 -1.27
C ALA A 88 6.90 -15.50 -1.68
N GLN A 89 7.51 -14.37 -1.99
CA GLN A 89 8.93 -14.19 -2.21
C GLN A 89 9.36 -12.91 -1.52
N ASN A 90 10.16 -13.03 -0.46
CA ASN A 90 10.72 -11.89 0.26
C ASN A 90 9.68 -10.81 0.61
N ILE A 91 8.44 -11.23 0.98
CA ILE A 91 7.28 -10.31 1.09
C ILE A 91 7.41 -9.25 2.19
N TYR A 92 8.29 -9.45 3.17
CA TYR A 92 8.61 -8.48 4.22
C TYR A 92 9.91 -7.72 3.96
N GLY A 93 10.61 -8.00 2.85
CA GLY A 93 11.81 -7.26 2.45
C GLY A 93 11.48 -5.83 2.04
N LYS A 94 12.22 -4.86 2.60
CA LYS A 94 12.06 -3.44 2.25
C LYS A 94 12.50 -3.19 0.80
N MET A 95 11.62 -2.55 0.03
CA MET A 95 11.81 -2.20 -1.37
C MET A 95 11.40 -0.76 -1.62
N TYR A 96 11.98 -0.13 -2.64
CA TYR A 96 11.53 1.17 -3.11
C TYR A 96 10.27 0.99 -3.96
N PRO A 97 9.16 1.68 -3.61
CA PRO A 97 7.86 1.46 -4.27
C PRO A 97 7.73 2.11 -5.64
N ALA A 98 8.53 3.11 -5.96
CA ALA A 98 8.29 3.99 -7.10
C ALA A 98 6.83 4.49 -7.10
N SER A 99 6.21 4.65 -8.27
CA SER A 99 4.83 5.14 -8.39
C SER A 99 3.74 4.21 -7.85
N THR A 100 4.05 3.01 -7.30
CA THR A 100 3.05 2.26 -6.53
C THR A 100 2.68 2.97 -5.22
N THR A 101 3.50 3.91 -4.75
CA THR A 101 3.19 4.89 -3.69
C THR A 101 1.85 5.57 -3.91
N LYS A 102 1.49 5.87 -5.17
CA LYS A 102 0.27 6.59 -5.53
C LYS A 102 -1.03 5.83 -5.18
N ILE A 103 -0.94 4.55 -4.85
CA ILE A 103 -2.04 3.77 -4.27
C ILE A 103 -2.40 4.36 -2.89
N LEU A 104 -1.41 4.57 -2.03
CA LEU A 104 -1.63 5.17 -0.72
C LEU A 104 -2.04 6.64 -0.84
N THR A 105 -1.45 7.39 -1.78
CA THR A 105 -1.85 8.77 -2.06
C THR A 105 -3.33 8.85 -2.44
N ALA A 106 -3.80 7.97 -3.33
CA ALA A 106 -5.21 7.91 -3.70
C ALA A 106 -6.11 7.48 -2.52
N TYR A 107 -5.69 6.49 -1.73
CA TYR A 107 -6.42 6.05 -0.53
C TYR A 107 -6.62 7.21 0.47
N VAL A 108 -5.54 7.94 0.78
CA VAL A 108 -5.58 9.11 1.68
C VAL A 108 -6.47 10.20 1.09
N ALA A 109 -6.31 10.50 -0.20
CA ALA A 109 -7.10 11.51 -0.89
C ALA A 109 -8.60 11.18 -0.88
N LEU A 110 -8.98 9.92 -1.10
CA LEU A 110 -10.38 9.48 -1.04
C LEU A 110 -10.96 9.47 0.37
N LYS A 111 -10.11 9.35 1.39
CA LYS A 111 -10.53 9.34 2.80
C LYS A 111 -10.72 10.74 3.37
N TYR A 112 -9.90 11.70 2.98
CA TYR A 112 -9.82 13.04 3.59
C TYR A 112 -10.29 14.17 2.70
N GLY A 113 -10.28 13.99 1.37
CA GLY A 113 -10.72 14.98 0.40
C GLY A 113 -12.19 14.81 0.00
N ASN A 114 -12.73 15.82 -0.67
CA ASN A 114 -14.02 15.75 -1.35
C ASN A 114 -13.76 15.76 -2.85
N LEU A 115 -14.34 14.80 -3.60
CA LEU A 115 -14.13 14.63 -5.04
C LEU A 115 -14.44 15.90 -5.87
N ASP A 116 -15.40 16.70 -5.40
CA ASP A 116 -15.85 17.92 -6.06
C ASP A 116 -15.00 19.17 -5.71
N ASP A 117 -14.12 19.06 -4.69
CA ASP A 117 -13.22 20.17 -4.35
C ASP A 117 -12.26 20.44 -5.50
N VAL A 118 -12.15 21.73 -5.87
CA VAL A 118 -11.29 22.18 -6.96
C VAL A 118 -10.00 22.73 -6.40
N TYR A 119 -8.89 22.17 -6.81
CA TYR A 119 -7.56 22.60 -6.42
C TYR A 119 -6.88 23.36 -7.56
N GLN A 120 -6.14 24.40 -7.18
CA GLN A 120 -5.27 25.11 -8.10
C GLN A 120 -3.89 24.47 -8.09
N VAL A 121 -3.39 24.15 -9.28
CA VAL A 121 -2.04 23.60 -9.45
C VAL A 121 -1.01 24.66 -9.10
N SER A 122 -0.16 24.38 -8.12
CA SER A 122 0.91 25.27 -7.68
C SER A 122 2.12 25.25 -8.64
N ALA A 123 3.02 26.23 -8.48
CA ALA A 123 4.32 26.21 -9.17
C ALA A 123 5.12 24.95 -8.82
N ASN A 124 5.08 24.48 -7.55
CA ASN A 124 5.75 23.26 -7.10
C ASN A 124 5.17 22.01 -7.77
N ALA A 125 3.85 21.91 -7.89
CA ALA A 125 3.21 20.80 -8.58
C ALA A 125 3.53 20.77 -10.08
N ALA A 126 3.61 21.93 -10.73
CA ALA A 126 3.92 22.06 -12.15
C ALA A 126 5.41 21.86 -12.49
N ASP A 127 6.32 22.11 -11.53
CA ASP A 127 7.78 22.01 -11.72
C ASP A 127 8.27 20.58 -11.46
N GLN A 128 8.04 19.69 -12.41
CA GLN A 128 8.50 18.31 -12.34
C GLN A 128 9.70 18.07 -13.27
N ALA A 129 10.57 17.14 -12.90
CA ALA A 129 11.71 16.76 -13.73
C ALA A 129 11.24 16.29 -15.11
N GLU A 130 12.02 16.60 -16.16
CA GLU A 130 11.68 16.36 -17.56
C GLU A 130 11.39 14.88 -17.89
N ASP A 131 12.05 13.95 -17.18
CA ASP A 131 11.87 12.49 -17.31
C ASP A 131 10.80 11.90 -16.39
N SER A 132 10.11 12.75 -15.64
CA SER A 132 9.02 12.34 -14.74
C SER A 132 7.74 12.00 -15.49
N SER A 133 6.96 11.05 -14.93
CA SER A 133 5.58 10.85 -15.37
C SER A 133 4.70 12.00 -14.90
N VAL A 134 4.06 12.72 -15.82
CA VAL A 134 3.24 13.90 -15.54
C VAL A 134 1.96 13.91 -16.37
N CYS A 135 0.96 14.63 -15.89
CA CYS A 135 -0.26 14.98 -16.61
C CYS A 135 -0.07 16.25 -17.49
N HIS A 136 1.11 16.87 -17.44
CA HIS A 136 1.43 18.14 -18.08
C HIS A 136 0.56 19.31 -17.57
N LEU A 137 0.24 19.28 -16.28
CA LEU A 137 -0.45 20.38 -15.60
C LEU A 137 0.48 21.58 -15.48
N LYS A 138 -0.12 22.77 -15.53
CA LYS A 138 0.61 24.03 -15.45
C LYS A 138 0.23 24.78 -14.20
N GLU A 139 1.13 25.64 -13.71
CA GLU A 139 0.82 26.54 -12.63
C GLU A 139 -0.44 27.35 -12.94
N GLY A 140 -1.37 27.33 -12.00
CA GLY A 140 -2.64 28.03 -12.09
C GLY A 140 -3.76 27.26 -12.77
N ASP A 141 -3.55 26.03 -13.25
CA ASP A 141 -4.63 25.15 -13.72
C ASP A 141 -5.56 24.78 -12.55
N TYR A 142 -6.85 24.60 -12.84
CA TYR A 142 -7.87 24.25 -11.85
C TYR A 142 -8.51 22.92 -12.18
N LEU A 143 -8.31 21.92 -11.32
CA LEU A 143 -8.87 20.58 -11.46
C LEU A 143 -9.58 20.16 -10.18
N SER A 144 -10.68 19.41 -10.33
CA SER A 144 -11.29 18.75 -9.17
C SER A 144 -10.39 17.62 -8.63
N LEU A 145 -10.56 17.28 -7.35
CA LEU A 145 -9.87 16.12 -6.78
C LEU A 145 -10.11 14.85 -7.60
N HIS A 146 -11.34 14.67 -8.08
CA HIS A 146 -11.70 13.54 -8.94
C HIS A 146 -10.85 13.50 -10.22
N GLN A 147 -10.68 14.64 -10.89
CA GLN A 147 -9.85 14.74 -12.09
C GLN A 147 -8.37 14.47 -11.78
N LEU A 148 -7.86 15.05 -10.68
CA LEU A 148 -6.48 14.82 -10.25
C LEU A 148 -6.21 13.35 -9.92
N LEU A 149 -7.18 12.62 -9.32
CA LEU A 149 -7.07 11.19 -9.04
C LEU A 149 -6.97 10.35 -10.33
N TYR A 150 -7.68 10.70 -11.40
CA TYR A 150 -7.48 10.08 -12.71
C TYR A 150 -6.06 10.31 -13.24
N GLY A 151 -5.56 11.54 -13.20
CA GLY A 151 -4.19 11.85 -13.57
C GLY A 151 -3.15 11.09 -12.75
N LEU A 152 -3.36 11.02 -11.42
CA LEU A 152 -2.53 10.29 -10.47
C LEU A 152 -2.39 8.80 -10.82
N ILE A 153 -3.50 8.14 -11.10
CA ILE A 153 -3.52 6.69 -11.30
C ILE A 153 -3.18 6.32 -12.75
N MET A 154 -3.79 6.96 -13.74
CA MET A 154 -3.66 6.60 -15.15
C MET A 154 -2.33 7.05 -15.75
N GLN A 155 -2.02 8.34 -15.67
CA GLN A 155 -0.76 8.91 -16.19
C GLN A 155 0.40 8.69 -15.21
N SER A 156 0.10 8.24 -13.99
CA SER A 156 1.09 8.23 -12.93
C SER A 156 1.66 9.62 -12.63
N GLY A 157 0.82 10.68 -12.79
CA GLY A 157 1.23 12.08 -12.73
C GLY A 157 1.84 12.46 -11.39
N ASN A 158 3.10 12.92 -11.43
CA ASN A 158 3.75 13.46 -10.23
C ASN A 158 3.19 14.84 -9.89
N ASP A 159 2.89 15.64 -10.91
CA ASP A 159 2.19 16.92 -10.80
C ASP A 159 0.83 16.78 -10.11
N ALA A 160 0.03 15.80 -10.53
CA ALA A 160 -1.25 15.47 -9.90
C ALA A 160 -1.08 15.02 -8.44
N ALA A 161 -0.03 14.23 -8.14
CA ALA A 161 0.24 13.77 -6.78
C ALA A 161 0.55 14.93 -5.83
N ILE A 162 1.36 15.88 -6.27
CA ILE A 162 1.72 17.07 -5.48
C ILE A 162 0.51 18.01 -5.33
N ALA A 163 -0.25 18.24 -6.41
CA ALA A 163 -1.46 19.07 -6.33
C ALA A 163 -2.49 18.49 -5.35
N ILE A 164 -2.66 17.16 -5.30
CA ILE A 164 -3.51 16.48 -4.32
C ILE A 164 -2.98 16.70 -2.89
N ALA A 165 -1.68 16.50 -2.68
CA ALA A 165 -1.07 16.64 -1.36
C ALA A 165 -1.22 18.06 -0.80
N GLU A 166 -0.91 19.06 -1.62
CA GLU A 166 -1.05 20.47 -1.26
C GLU A 166 -2.52 20.88 -1.05
N GLY A 167 -3.42 20.36 -1.89
CA GLY A 167 -4.86 20.65 -1.78
C GLY A 167 -5.50 20.11 -0.50
N ILE A 168 -5.07 18.93 -0.03
CA ILE A 168 -5.63 18.28 1.17
C ILE A 168 -4.95 18.73 2.45
N SER A 169 -3.62 18.84 2.46
CA SER A 169 -2.82 19.06 3.68
C SER A 169 -2.10 20.40 3.71
N GLY A 170 -2.14 21.17 2.63
CA GLY A 170 -1.47 22.46 2.52
C GLY A 170 -0.03 22.37 1.99
N ASP A 171 0.67 21.27 2.24
CA ASP A 171 2.01 20.98 1.74
C ASP A 171 2.29 19.49 1.63
N VAL A 172 3.39 19.13 0.95
CA VAL A 172 3.80 17.74 0.67
C VAL A 172 4.23 17.02 1.94
N GLU A 173 4.93 17.68 2.83
CA GLU A 173 5.48 17.13 4.06
C GLU A 173 4.36 16.71 5.01
N THR A 174 3.38 17.60 5.24
CA THR A 174 2.19 17.30 6.06
C THR A 174 1.37 16.16 5.46
N PHE A 175 1.24 16.10 4.13
CA PHE A 175 0.57 15.00 3.47
C PHE A 175 1.32 13.67 3.62
N ALA A 176 2.66 13.68 3.54
CA ALA A 176 3.48 12.49 3.76
C ALA A 176 3.36 11.97 5.20
N GLU A 177 3.28 12.87 6.20
CA GLU A 177 2.98 12.49 7.58
C GLU A 177 1.61 11.79 7.69
N LEU A 178 0.59 12.33 7.02
CA LEU A 178 -0.75 11.73 6.97
C LEU A 178 -0.72 10.37 6.27
N MET A 179 0.03 10.22 5.17
CA MET A 179 0.25 8.91 4.50
C MET A 179 0.85 7.89 5.48
N ASN A 180 1.87 8.25 6.25
CA ASN A 180 2.51 7.35 7.22
C ASN A 180 1.56 6.98 8.38
N GLN A 181 0.73 7.91 8.83
CA GLN A 181 -0.30 7.63 9.84
C GLN A 181 -1.33 6.62 9.32
N GLU A 182 -1.79 6.79 8.09
CA GLU A 182 -2.74 5.87 7.46
C GLU A 182 -2.14 4.50 7.15
N ALA A 183 -0.91 4.45 6.64
CA ALA A 183 -0.21 3.18 6.43
C ALA A 183 -0.11 2.38 7.74
N LYS A 184 0.30 3.03 8.83
CA LYS A 184 0.36 2.42 10.15
C LYS A 184 -1.01 1.96 10.66
N ALA A 185 -2.08 2.74 10.42
CA ALA A 185 -3.44 2.39 10.82
C ALA A 185 -3.96 1.15 10.07
N LEU A 186 -3.48 0.91 8.83
CA LEU A 186 -3.75 -0.28 8.04
C LEU A 186 -2.89 -1.48 8.42
N GLY A 187 -1.93 -1.33 9.34
CA GLY A 187 -0.98 -2.37 9.74
C GLY A 187 0.29 -2.43 8.88
N ALA A 188 0.46 -1.51 7.93
CA ALA A 188 1.66 -1.39 7.08
C ALA A 188 2.79 -0.68 7.86
N VAL A 189 3.40 -1.41 8.80
CA VAL A 189 4.34 -0.85 9.79
C VAL A 189 5.80 -0.90 9.36
N ASP A 190 6.12 -1.64 8.30
CA ASP A 190 7.46 -1.73 7.72
C ASP A 190 7.66 -0.78 6.53
N SER A 191 6.76 0.19 6.39
CA SER A 191 6.77 1.22 5.34
C SER A 191 7.05 2.61 5.89
N HIS A 192 7.65 3.44 5.04
CA HIS A 192 7.82 4.86 5.31
C HIS A 192 7.76 5.65 3.99
N PHE A 193 6.94 6.68 3.95
CA PHE A 193 6.66 7.50 2.77
C PHE A 193 7.12 8.94 3.00
N ILE A 194 7.94 9.48 2.10
CA ILE A 194 8.49 10.83 2.16
C ILE A 194 7.73 11.79 1.24
N ASN A 195 7.09 11.26 0.20
CA ASN A 195 6.42 12.04 -0.82
C ASN A 195 5.20 11.30 -1.38
N PRO A 196 4.25 12.00 -2.04
CA PRO A 196 3.02 11.39 -2.57
C PRO A 196 3.19 10.73 -3.93
N ASN A 197 4.32 10.91 -4.62
CA ASN A 197 4.51 10.48 -6.00
C ASN A 197 5.39 9.24 -6.18
N GLY A 198 6.21 8.90 -5.17
CA GLY A 198 7.11 7.74 -5.19
C GLY A 198 8.46 8.02 -5.85
N LEU A 199 8.87 9.28 -5.98
CA LEU A 199 10.24 9.62 -6.32
C LEU A 199 11.20 9.08 -5.26
N HIS A 200 12.37 8.69 -5.72
CA HIS A 200 13.35 8.02 -4.87
C HIS A 200 13.86 8.90 -3.72
N ASP A 201 13.87 8.31 -2.53
CA ASP A 201 14.56 8.73 -1.33
C ASP A 201 14.95 7.45 -0.56
N GLU A 202 16.11 7.42 0.08
CA GLU A 202 16.58 6.25 0.85
C GLU A 202 15.61 5.87 1.99
N ASN A 203 14.85 6.84 2.50
CA ASN A 203 13.85 6.65 3.54
C ASN A 203 12.43 6.41 2.98
N HIS A 204 12.26 6.33 1.65
CA HIS A 204 10.97 6.07 1.01
C HIS A 204 10.88 4.60 0.59
N TYR A 205 10.33 3.75 1.44
CA TYR A 205 10.29 2.31 1.24
C TYR A 205 8.97 1.69 1.72
N THR A 206 8.69 0.50 1.21
CA THR A 206 7.58 -0.36 1.62
C THR A 206 7.99 -1.82 1.51
N THR A 207 7.10 -2.75 1.85
CA THR A 207 7.23 -4.18 1.59
C THR A 207 6.09 -4.65 0.69
N VAL A 208 6.20 -5.85 0.10
CA VAL A 208 5.09 -6.44 -0.66
C VAL A 208 3.87 -6.64 0.23
N TYR A 209 4.08 -7.06 1.48
CA TYR A 209 2.98 -7.29 2.41
C TYR A 209 2.30 -5.99 2.84
N ASP A 210 3.07 -4.95 3.15
CA ASP A 210 2.50 -3.64 3.48
C ASP A 210 1.73 -3.03 2.30
N LEU A 211 2.28 -3.18 1.09
CA LEU A 211 1.61 -2.71 -0.12
C LEU A 211 0.33 -3.50 -0.40
N TYR A 212 0.29 -4.81 -0.06
CA TYR A 212 -0.93 -5.60 -0.07
C TYR A 212 -1.97 -5.03 0.92
N LEU A 213 -1.58 -4.73 2.17
CA LEU A 213 -2.49 -4.16 3.17
C LEU A 213 -3.09 -2.82 2.72
N ILE A 214 -2.26 -1.95 2.15
CA ILE A 214 -2.69 -0.65 1.61
C ILE A 214 -3.64 -0.85 0.41
N PHE A 215 -3.27 -1.73 -0.53
CA PHE A 215 -4.06 -1.94 -1.74
C PHE A 215 -5.38 -2.64 -1.45
N GLN A 216 -5.39 -3.64 -0.56
CA GLN A 216 -6.59 -4.34 -0.12
C GLN A 216 -7.59 -3.36 0.54
N ALA A 217 -7.12 -2.39 1.31
CA ALA A 217 -7.98 -1.33 1.85
C ALA A 217 -8.47 -0.37 0.76
N ALA A 218 -7.62 0.00 -0.19
CA ALA A 218 -7.97 0.92 -1.27
C ALA A 218 -9.06 0.35 -2.20
N VAL A 219 -9.02 -0.94 -2.54
CA VAL A 219 -10.01 -1.58 -3.43
C VAL A 219 -11.39 -1.75 -2.79
N GLN A 220 -11.56 -1.48 -1.49
CA GLN A 220 -12.88 -1.40 -0.86
C GLN A 220 -13.63 -0.10 -1.25
N ASN A 221 -12.94 0.89 -1.81
CA ASN A 221 -13.54 2.12 -2.30
C ASN A 221 -13.89 1.98 -3.79
N GLU A 222 -15.17 2.15 -4.13
CA GLU A 222 -15.66 2.00 -5.50
C GLU A 222 -14.99 2.98 -6.48
N THR A 223 -14.75 4.23 -6.05
CA THR A 223 -14.04 5.22 -6.87
C THR A 223 -12.61 4.77 -7.16
N PHE A 224 -11.89 4.22 -6.16
CA PHE A 224 -10.55 3.71 -6.40
C PHE A 224 -10.56 2.56 -7.41
N THR A 225 -11.53 1.66 -7.31
CA THR A 225 -11.67 0.55 -8.24
C THR A 225 -11.99 1.04 -9.66
N GLU A 226 -12.83 2.07 -9.79
CA GLU A 226 -13.09 2.74 -11.07
C GLU A 226 -11.80 3.33 -11.66
N LEU A 227 -11.01 4.05 -10.86
CA LEU A 227 -9.75 4.66 -11.31
C LEU A 227 -8.78 3.62 -11.87
N ILE A 228 -8.54 2.51 -11.15
CA ILE A 228 -7.55 1.50 -11.56
C ILE A 228 -7.98 0.66 -12.76
N GLN A 229 -9.28 0.57 -13.09
CA GLN A 229 -9.80 -0.18 -14.24
C GLN A 229 -9.97 0.67 -15.50
N THR A 230 -9.89 2.00 -15.37
CA THR A 230 -10.09 2.92 -16.48
C THR A 230 -8.92 2.86 -17.46
N LYS A 231 -9.23 2.69 -18.75
CA LYS A 231 -8.23 2.61 -19.84
C LYS A 231 -7.87 3.98 -20.39
N GLU A 232 -8.88 4.81 -20.58
CA GLU A 232 -8.80 6.14 -21.18
C GLU A 232 -9.77 7.07 -20.47
N TYR A 233 -9.31 8.28 -20.18
CA TYR A 233 -10.12 9.32 -19.55
C TYR A 233 -9.89 10.65 -20.25
N THR A 234 -10.97 11.25 -20.76
CA THR A 234 -10.95 12.62 -21.29
C THR A 234 -11.24 13.57 -20.14
N VAL A 235 -10.29 14.46 -19.85
CA VAL A 235 -10.43 15.49 -18.82
C VAL A 235 -10.64 16.85 -19.44
N ASP A 236 -11.60 17.61 -18.93
CA ASP A 236 -11.83 19.02 -19.23
C ASP A 236 -11.62 19.83 -17.96
N TYR A 237 -10.72 20.80 -17.98
CA TYR A 237 -10.40 21.65 -16.84
C TYR A 237 -10.15 23.11 -17.28
N LEU A 238 -10.00 24.02 -16.34
CA LEU A 238 -9.72 25.44 -16.65
C LEU A 238 -8.25 25.75 -16.40
N ASP A 239 -7.62 26.45 -17.36
CA ASP A 239 -6.28 26.99 -17.15
C ASP A 239 -6.28 28.25 -16.28
N SER A 240 -5.10 28.79 -16.01
CA SER A 240 -4.91 30.01 -15.19
C SER A 240 -5.61 31.25 -15.75
N ALA A 241 -5.96 31.25 -17.04
CA ALA A 241 -6.72 32.32 -17.67
C ALA A 241 -8.24 32.07 -17.68
N GLY A 242 -8.69 30.95 -17.13
CA GLY A 242 -10.09 30.49 -17.14
C GLY A 242 -10.54 29.93 -18.47
N MET A 243 -9.61 29.54 -19.34
CA MET A 243 -9.91 28.91 -20.62
C MET A 243 -10.01 27.39 -20.42
N SER A 244 -10.96 26.77 -21.15
CA SER A 244 -11.11 25.31 -21.11
C SER A 244 -9.92 24.64 -21.83
N VAL A 245 -9.32 23.66 -21.12
CA VAL A 245 -8.28 22.77 -21.63
C VAL A 245 -8.84 21.35 -21.64
N GLN A 246 -8.64 20.62 -22.73
CA GLN A 246 -8.99 19.21 -22.81
C GLN A 246 -7.73 18.38 -23.03
N GLN A 247 -7.61 17.28 -22.28
CA GLN A 247 -6.57 16.27 -22.45
C GLN A 247 -7.18 14.87 -22.46
N VAL A 248 -6.44 13.90 -23.01
CA VAL A 248 -6.79 12.48 -22.94
C VAL A 248 -5.67 11.75 -22.21
N TRP A 249 -6.02 11.11 -21.11
CA TRP A 249 -5.10 10.33 -20.30
C TRP A 249 -5.31 8.84 -20.51
N MET A 250 -4.19 8.11 -20.65
CA MET A 250 -4.19 6.68 -20.93
C MET A 250 -3.59 5.91 -19.77
N SER A 251 -4.09 4.71 -19.50
CA SER A 251 -3.54 3.86 -18.48
C SER A 251 -2.12 3.38 -18.83
N THR A 252 -1.24 3.33 -17.83
CA THR A 252 0.10 2.73 -17.96
C THR A 252 0.10 1.20 -17.85
N ASN A 253 -1.03 0.59 -17.46
CA ASN A 253 -1.15 -0.85 -17.28
C ASN A 253 -1.34 -1.56 -18.61
N LYS A 254 -0.36 -2.37 -19.03
CA LYS A 254 -0.37 -3.07 -20.32
C LYS A 254 -1.51 -4.08 -20.48
N TYR A 255 -1.98 -4.70 -19.39
CA TYR A 255 -3.15 -5.59 -19.44
C TYR A 255 -4.41 -4.84 -19.83
N LEU A 256 -4.66 -3.66 -19.23
CA LEU A 256 -5.79 -2.83 -19.58
C LEU A 256 -5.70 -2.32 -21.02
N MET A 257 -4.50 -1.96 -21.45
CA MET A 257 -4.24 -1.48 -22.81
C MET A 257 -4.27 -2.59 -23.88
N GLY A 258 -4.34 -3.88 -23.43
CA GLY A 258 -4.39 -5.03 -24.34
C GLY A 258 -3.07 -5.36 -25.01
N THR A 259 -1.96 -4.74 -24.60
CA THR A 259 -0.60 -5.03 -25.09
C THR A 259 0.06 -6.21 -24.37
N GLU A 260 -0.49 -6.59 -23.22
CA GLU A 260 -0.22 -7.83 -22.51
C GLU A 260 -1.52 -8.59 -22.28
N LYS A 261 -1.43 -9.93 -22.19
CA LYS A 261 -2.58 -10.79 -21.94
C LYS A 261 -2.38 -11.59 -20.67
N ALA A 262 -3.37 -11.59 -19.81
CA ALA A 262 -3.41 -12.49 -18.67
C ALA A 262 -3.59 -13.94 -19.13
N PRO A 263 -3.12 -14.94 -18.36
CA PRO A 263 -3.36 -16.34 -18.64
C PRO A 263 -4.86 -16.68 -18.57
N GLY A 264 -5.24 -17.80 -19.19
CA GLY A 264 -6.63 -18.29 -19.16
C GLY A 264 -7.11 -18.51 -17.73
N GLY A 265 -8.37 -18.17 -17.46
CA GLY A 265 -8.97 -18.26 -16.14
C GLY A 265 -8.73 -17.06 -15.23
N VAL A 266 -7.93 -16.07 -15.67
CA VAL A 266 -7.71 -14.82 -14.88
C VAL A 266 -8.21 -13.61 -15.65
N THR A 267 -9.00 -12.77 -14.99
CA THR A 267 -9.45 -11.49 -15.51
C THR A 267 -8.79 -10.36 -14.73
N VAL A 268 -7.90 -9.59 -15.38
CA VAL A 268 -7.31 -8.40 -14.77
C VAL A 268 -8.33 -7.28 -14.74
N ILE A 269 -8.65 -6.78 -13.54
CA ILE A 269 -9.54 -5.63 -13.32
C ILE A 269 -8.77 -4.34 -13.49
N GLY A 270 -7.58 -4.24 -12.86
CA GLY A 270 -6.78 -3.02 -12.90
C GLY A 270 -5.51 -3.11 -12.08
N GLY A 271 -4.96 -1.95 -11.74
CA GLY A 271 -3.78 -1.91 -10.88
C GLY A 271 -2.92 -0.67 -11.12
N LYS A 272 -1.70 -0.70 -10.52
CA LYS A 272 -0.77 0.43 -10.60
C LYS A 272 0.64 -0.04 -10.93
N THR A 273 1.27 0.60 -11.91
CA THR A 273 2.68 0.42 -12.28
C THR A 273 3.57 1.40 -11.50
N GLY A 274 4.83 1.05 -11.30
CA GLY A 274 5.86 1.94 -10.77
C GLY A 274 7.21 1.66 -11.40
N THR A 275 8.01 2.68 -11.62
CA THR A 275 9.38 2.52 -12.13
C THR A 275 10.24 3.72 -11.70
N THR A 276 11.40 3.44 -11.12
CA THR A 276 12.55 4.34 -11.00
C THR A 276 13.82 3.52 -11.22
N ASN A 277 14.96 4.17 -11.39
CA ASN A 277 16.22 3.45 -11.53
C ASN A 277 16.53 2.55 -10.32
N ASP A 278 16.25 3.03 -9.11
CA ASP A 278 16.54 2.33 -7.85
C ASP A 278 15.48 1.27 -7.51
N ALA A 279 14.21 1.56 -7.80
CA ALA A 279 13.10 0.64 -7.57
C ALA A 279 13.01 -0.49 -8.62
N GLY A 280 13.65 -0.35 -9.78
CA GLY A 280 13.38 -1.23 -10.92
C GLY A 280 11.92 -1.08 -11.38
N TYR A 281 11.32 -2.18 -11.84
CA TYR A 281 9.94 -2.19 -12.33
C TYR A 281 9.03 -2.84 -11.28
N CYS A 282 7.95 -2.14 -10.93
CA CYS A 282 6.96 -2.58 -9.93
C CYS A 282 5.56 -2.63 -10.55
N LEU A 283 4.76 -3.57 -10.10
CA LEU A 283 3.37 -3.73 -10.52
C LEU A 283 2.53 -4.30 -9.40
N VAL A 284 1.40 -3.64 -9.13
CA VAL A 284 0.31 -4.14 -8.28
C VAL A 284 -0.89 -4.38 -9.18
N LEU A 285 -1.43 -5.58 -9.16
CA LEU A 285 -2.63 -5.96 -9.94
C LEU A 285 -3.77 -6.37 -9.02
N TYR A 286 -4.97 -5.99 -9.43
CA TYR A 286 -6.24 -6.51 -8.97
C TYR A 286 -6.85 -7.33 -10.10
N SER A 287 -7.19 -8.57 -9.81
CA SER A 287 -7.75 -9.52 -10.78
C SER A 287 -8.77 -10.44 -10.12
N THR A 288 -9.51 -11.18 -10.92
CA THR A 288 -10.30 -12.32 -10.45
C THR A 288 -9.80 -13.60 -11.09
N ASN A 289 -9.86 -14.70 -10.34
CA ASN A 289 -9.59 -16.04 -10.83
C ASN A 289 -10.83 -16.63 -11.56
N GLN A 290 -10.76 -17.90 -11.94
CA GLN A 290 -11.83 -18.60 -12.66
C GLN A 290 -13.10 -18.79 -11.82
N GLU A 291 -12.97 -18.88 -10.49
CA GLU A 291 -14.05 -18.99 -9.52
C GLU A 291 -14.69 -17.61 -9.21
N GLY A 292 -14.06 -16.53 -9.65
CA GLY A 292 -14.48 -15.16 -9.37
C GLY A 292 -13.87 -14.59 -8.10
N ASP A 293 -12.91 -15.27 -7.46
CA ASP A 293 -12.25 -14.78 -6.27
C ASP A 293 -11.39 -13.56 -6.60
N PRO A 294 -11.45 -12.50 -5.78
CA PRO A 294 -10.58 -11.34 -5.94
C PRO A 294 -9.15 -11.67 -5.51
N ILE A 295 -8.20 -11.39 -6.38
CA ILE A 295 -6.77 -11.67 -6.22
C ILE A 295 -5.97 -10.37 -6.30
N ILE A 296 -5.06 -10.18 -5.36
CA ILE A 296 -4.01 -9.14 -5.43
C ILE A 296 -2.69 -9.82 -5.76
N SER A 297 -2.03 -9.37 -6.81
CA SER A 297 -0.69 -9.85 -7.21
C SER A 297 0.28 -8.67 -7.26
N ILE A 298 1.42 -8.80 -6.60
CA ILE A 298 2.41 -7.73 -6.46
C ILE A 298 3.78 -8.24 -6.86
N ILE A 299 4.48 -7.46 -7.68
CA ILE A 299 5.91 -7.63 -7.98
C ILE A 299 6.62 -6.31 -7.72
N MET A 300 7.74 -6.37 -7.02
CA MET A 300 8.62 -5.23 -6.77
C MET A 300 10.04 -5.55 -7.23
N LYS A 301 10.72 -4.52 -7.74
CA LYS A 301 12.11 -4.58 -8.18
C LYS A 301 12.38 -5.65 -9.24
N ALA A 302 11.52 -5.73 -10.28
CA ALA A 302 11.88 -6.50 -11.48
C ALA A 302 13.00 -5.79 -12.26
N ASP A 303 13.86 -6.57 -12.88
CA ASP A 303 15.04 -6.11 -13.60
C ASP A 303 14.73 -5.37 -14.89
N CYS A 304 13.65 -5.75 -15.57
CA CYS A 304 13.16 -5.06 -16.75
C CYS A 304 11.64 -5.22 -16.92
N ARG A 305 11.06 -4.34 -17.76
CA ARG A 305 9.60 -4.32 -18.01
C ARG A 305 9.09 -5.63 -18.61
N ASN A 306 9.85 -6.28 -19.48
CA ASN A 306 9.42 -7.54 -20.10
C ASN A 306 9.40 -8.66 -19.05
N ASN A 307 10.41 -8.76 -18.20
CA ASN A 307 10.45 -9.75 -17.14
C ASN A 307 9.38 -9.50 -16.07
N LEU A 308 9.04 -8.22 -15.79
CA LEU A 308 7.91 -7.88 -14.91
C LEU A 308 6.61 -8.53 -15.37
N TYR A 309 6.23 -8.38 -16.64
CA TYR A 309 4.98 -8.92 -17.17
C TYR A 309 5.06 -10.45 -17.39
N TYR A 310 6.22 -10.95 -17.82
CA TYR A 310 6.47 -12.37 -17.93
C TYR A 310 6.30 -13.08 -16.57
N TYR A 311 6.93 -12.55 -15.55
CA TYR A 311 6.85 -13.09 -14.19
C TYR A 311 5.44 -12.93 -13.60
N MET A 312 4.79 -11.80 -13.83
CA MET A 312 3.39 -11.62 -13.42
C MET A 312 2.47 -12.69 -14.06
N ASN A 313 2.69 -13.02 -15.32
CA ASN A 313 1.92 -14.09 -15.97
C ASN A 313 2.19 -15.47 -15.36
N GLN A 314 3.42 -15.76 -14.90
CA GLN A 314 3.71 -17.00 -14.15
C GLN A 314 2.94 -17.03 -12.82
N LEU A 315 2.95 -15.91 -12.07
CA LEU A 315 2.23 -15.80 -10.80
C LEU A 315 0.71 -15.96 -11.01
N LEU A 316 0.14 -15.29 -11.99
CA LEU A 316 -1.28 -15.38 -12.29
C LEU A 316 -1.68 -16.79 -12.74
N TYR A 317 -0.84 -17.47 -13.55
CA TYR A 317 -1.11 -18.82 -14.02
C TYR A 317 -1.03 -19.86 -12.90
N GLY A 318 0.01 -19.80 -12.08
CA GLY A 318 0.31 -20.84 -11.09
C GLY A 318 -0.38 -20.64 -9.74
N PHE A 319 -0.70 -19.40 -9.38
CA PHE A 319 -1.06 -19.07 -8.00
C PHE A 319 -2.35 -18.26 -7.85
N ALA A 320 -2.91 -17.70 -8.92
CA ALA A 320 -4.23 -17.06 -8.85
C ALA A 320 -5.38 -18.07 -8.89
N ASN A 321 -5.20 -19.22 -9.52
CA ASN A 321 -6.22 -20.27 -9.70
C ASN A 321 -6.00 -21.50 -8.80
N VAL A 322 -5.32 -21.35 -7.66
CA VAL A 322 -5.15 -22.47 -6.72
C VAL A 322 -6.50 -22.77 -6.08
N THR A 323 -7.11 -23.89 -6.48
CA THR A 323 -8.25 -24.48 -5.76
C THR A 323 -7.69 -25.42 -4.70
N GLU A 324 -8.24 -25.39 -3.49
CA GLU A 324 -7.96 -26.43 -2.47
C GLU A 324 -8.22 -27.81 -3.08
N ASN A 325 -7.19 -28.69 -3.05
CA ASN A 325 -7.32 -30.10 -3.38
C ASN A 325 -7.80 -30.90 -2.18
#